data_46066a3c532dbb811c7b17ccad3e2b6f
#
_entry.id   46066a3c532dbb811c7b17ccad3e2b6f
#
_cell.length_a   1.000
_cell.length_b   1.000
_cell.length_c   1.000
_cell.angle_alpha   90.00
_cell.angle_beta   90.00
_cell.angle_gamma   90.00
#
_symmetry.space_group_name_H-M   'P 1'
#
loop_
_entity.id
_entity.type
_entity.pdbx_description
1 polymer ?
#
loop_
_entity_poly.entity_id
_entity_poly.type
_entity_poly.pdbx_seq_one_letter_code
_entity_poly.pdbx_strand_id
1 'polypeptide(L)'
;MQPGIGNKKSYFNELGFKKTIDELIKQIAGLYLKDQIPWMVGYSGGKDSSACLQLMWKTLEYLKKNNKKLKPLYVITTDTLVENPIVSSWVKGSLHSLETSAKEQGLPIFPNLLTPNIKETFWVNLIGKGYPAPRRKFRWCTERMKI
;
A
#
# COMPACT_ATOMS: atom_id res chain seq x y z
N MET A 1 -26.62 29.58 1.05
CA MET A 1 -26.47 28.73 2.26
C MET A 1 -25.44 27.66 1.94
N GLN A 2 -24.23 27.75 2.48
CA GLN A 2 -23.22 26.69 2.38
C GLN A 2 -23.59 25.62 3.42
N PRO A 3 -23.56 24.31 3.07
CA PRO A 3 -23.78 23.26 4.06
C PRO A 3 -22.60 23.27 5.03
N GLY A 4 -22.92 23.40 6.33
CA GLY A 4 -21.94 23.42 7.40
C GLY A 4 -21.01 22.21 7.34
N ILE A 5 -19.71 22.46 7.39
CA ILE A 5 -18.69 21.45 7.62
C ILE A 5 -18.91 20.90 9.02
N GLY A 6 -19.69 19.83 9.11
CA GLY A 6 -19.86 19.11 10.37
C GLY A 6 -18.49 18.77 10.93
N ASN A 7 -18.22 19.14 12.17
CA ASN A 7 -16.99 18.83 12.91
C ASN A 7 -16.84 17.31 12.97
N LYS A 8 -16.17 16.72 11.98
CA LYS A 8 -15.76 15.31 12.03
C LYS A 8 -14.82 15.16 13.21
N LYS A 9 -15.31 14.56 14.32
CA LYS A 9 -14.44 14.20 15.44
C LYS A 9 -13.29 13.36 14.89
N SER A 10 -12.09 13.89 15.01
CA SER A 10 -10.88 13.11 14.64
C SER A 10 -10.71 12.00 15.68
N TYR A 11 -10.38 10.80 15.22
CA TYR A 11 -10.04 9.68 16.10
C TYR A 11 -8.89 10.01 17.07
N PHE A 12 -8.09 10.99 16.75
CA PHE A 12 -6.96 11.46 17.57
C PHE A 12 -7.38 12.43 18.71
N ASN A 13 -8.63 12.89 18.74
CA ASN A 13 -9.07 13.90 19.73
C ASN A 13 -9.15 13.35 21.17
N GLU A 14 -9.38 12.05 21.33
CA GLU A 14 -9.56 11.43 22.66
C GLU A 14 -8.23 11.03 23.30
N LEU A 15 -7.33 10.41 22.54
CA LEU A 15 -6.08 9.84 23.07
C LEU A 15 -4.82 10.63 22.65
N GLY A 16 -4.96 11.51 21.68
CA GLY A 16 -3.84 12.16 21.01
C GLY A 16 -3.13 11.25 20.01
N PHE A 17 -2.42 11.86 19.06
CA PHE A 17 -1.83 11.15 17.91
C PHE A 17 -0.88 10.01 18.33
N LYS A 18 0.07 10.29 19.23
CA LYS A 18 1.10 9.31 19.62
C LYS A 18 0.49 8.06 20.27
N LYS A 19 -0.40 8.24 21.25
CA LYS A 19 -1.03 7.11 21.94
C LYS A 19 -1.89 6.27 20.99
N THR A 20 -2.63 6.93 20.10
CA THR A 20 -3.42 6.23 19.07
C THR A 20 -2.54 5.36 18.17
N ILE A 21 -1.40 5.87 17.71
CA ILE A 21 -0.46 5.08 16.90
C ILE A 21 0.12 3.90 17.69
N ASP A 22 0.49 4.12 18.95
CA ASP A 22 1.03 3.05 19.81
C ASP A 22 -0.01 1.94 20.06
N GLU A 23 -1.28 2.30 20.22
CA GLU A 23 -2.38 1.33 20.34
C GLU A 23 -2.61 0.55 19.03
N LEU A 24 -2.62 1.25 17.89
CA LEU A 24 -2.75 0.60 16.58
C LEU A 24 -1.61 -0.39 16.34
N ILE A 25 -0.38 -0.02 16.66
CA ILE A 25 0.79 -0.92 16.53
C ILE A 25 0.57 -2.19 17.37
N LYS A 26 0.10 -2.08 18.62
CA LYS A 26 -0.18 -3.24 19.47
C LYS A 26 -1.30 -4.12 18.93
N GLN A 27 -2.38 -3.51 18.41
CA GLN A 27 -3.48 -4.25 17.79
C GLN A 27 -3.02 -5.00 16.55
N ILE A 28 -2.29 -4.32 15.65
CA ILE A 28 -1.73 -4.93 14.44
C ILE A 28 -0.75 -6.05 14.81
N ALA A 29 0.12 -5.85 15.80
CA ALA A 29 1.04 -6.87 16.29
C ALA A 29 0.30 -8.11 16.80
N GLY A 30 -0.80 -7.93 17.55
CA GLY A 30 -1.64 -9.03 18.01
C GLY A 30 -2.27 -9.81 16.85
N LEU A 31 -2.74 -9.12 15.81
CA LEU A 31 -3.28 -9.78 14.62
C LEU A 31 -2.18 -10.49 13.81
N TYR A 32 -1.04 -9.85 13.65
CA TYR A 32 0.10 -10.40 12.91
C TYR A 32 0.62 -11.72 13.50
N LEU A 33 0.57 -11.87 14.82
CA LEU A 33 1.05 -13.07 15.51
C LEU A 33 0.03 -14.21 15.59
N LYS A 34 -1.23 -14.00 15.16
CA LYS A 34 -2.29 -15.03 15.26
C LYS A 34 -2.01 -16.26 14.40
N ASP A 35 -1.31 -16.11 13.29
CA ASP A 35 -1.03 -17.17 12.33
C ASP A 35 0.38 -17.04 11.75
N GLN A 36 0.74 -17.96 10.85
CA GLN A 36 2.02 -17.96 10.13
C GLN A 36 1.84 -17.54 8.65
N ILE A 37 0.64 -17.13 8.25
CA ILE A 37 0.36 -16.73 6.87
C ILE A 37 1.07 -15.41 6.56
N PRO A 38 1.85 -15.32 5.47
CA PRO A 38 2.47 -14.07 5.04
C PRO A 38 1.42 -12.96 4.83
N TRP A 39 1.77 -11.74 5.18
CA TRP A 39 0.90 -10.61 4.96
C TRP A 39 1.25 -9.86 3.67
N MET A 40 0.25 -9.21 3.11
CA MET A 40 0.39 -8.41 1.90
C MET A 40 -0.18 -7.01 2.12
N VAL A 41 0.53 -6.00 1.66
CA VAL A 41 0.11 -4.59 1.68
C VAL A 41 0.15 -4.02 0.28
N GLY A 42 -0.97 -3.49 -0.20
CA GLY A 42 -1.01 -2.72 -1.44
C GLY A 42 -0.39 -1.34 -1.25
N TYR A 43 0.56 -0.98 -2.10
CA TYR A 43 1.24 0.30 -2.07
C TYR A 43 1.11 1.02 -3.42
N SER A 44 0.41 2.15 -3.43
CA SER A 44 0.22 2.99 -4.62
C SER A 44 1.08 4.25 -4.62
N GLY A 45 1.89 4.45 -3.59
CA GLY A 45 2.64 5.69 -3.39
C GLY A 45 1.78 6.88 -2.90
N GLY A 46 0.47 6.69 -2.71
CA GLY A 46 -0.42 7.71 -2.15
C GLY A 46 -0.29 7.80 -0.63
N LYS A 47 -0.82 8.88 -0.05
CA LYS A 47 -0.75 9.17 1.39
C LYS A 47 -1.29 8.05 2.28
N ASP A 48 -2.41 7.45 1.89
CA ASP A 48 -3.12 6.46 2.71
C ASP A 48 -2.37 5.11 2.70
N SER A 49 -1.92 4.65 1.52
CA SER A 49 -1.11 3.44 1.41
C SER A 49 0.26 3.60 2.08
N SER A 50 0.85 4.80 2.04
CA SER A 50 2.09 5.10 2.75
C SER A 50 1.89 5.08 4.26
N ALA A 51 0.78 5.60 4.77
CA ALA A 51 0.45 5.54 6.20
C ALA A 51 0.26 4.11 6.68
N CYS A 52 -0.46 3.28 5.92
CA CYS A 52 -0.62 1.85 6.20
C CYS A 52 0.74 1.13 6.23
N LEU A 53 1.59 1.38 5.23
CA LEU A 53 2.92 0.78 5.15
C LEU A 53 3.80 1.20 6.33
N GLN A 54 3.76 2.48 6.74
CA GLN A 54 4.49 2.97 7.91
C GLN A 54 4.02 2.32 9.22
N LEU A 55 2.70 2.11 9.39
CA LEU A 55 2.18 1.39 10.55
C LEU A 55 2.66 -0.06 10.59
N MET A 56 2.67 -0.73 9.45
CA MET A 56 3.20 -2.08 9.33
C MET A 56 4.70 -2.13 9.64
N TRP A 57 5.46 -1.18 9.11
CA TRP A 57 6.90 -1.06 9.38
C TRP A 57 7.17 -0.92 10.89
N LYS A 58 6.53 0.05 11.52
CA LYS A 58 6.66 0.27 12.98
C LYS A 58 6.22 -0.93 13.81
N THR A 59 5.22 -1.67 13.34
CA THR A 59 4.78 -2.92 13.98
C THR A 59 5.85 -3.99 13.91
N LEU A 60 6.50 -4.16 12.75
CA LEU A 60 7.58 -5.12 12.60
C LEU A 60 8.82 -4.73 13.44
N GLU A 61 9.17 -3.45 13.50
CA GLU A 61 10.22 -2.94 14.41
C GLU A 61 9.89 -3.25 15.87
N TYR A 62 8.65 -2.98 16.29
CA TYR A 62 8.18 -3.28 17.64
C TYR A 62 8.27 -4.78 17.97
N LEU A 63 7.82 -5.63 17.06
CA LEU A 63 7.90 -7.08 17.24
C LEU A 63 9.34 -7.59 17.28
N LYS A 64 10.21 -7.06 16.42
CA LYS A 64 11.65 -7.38 16.40
C LYS A 64 12.33 -7.00 17.72
N LYS A 65 12.07 -5.80 18.23
CA LYS A 65 12.58 -5.35 19.55
C LYS A 65 12.14 -6.26 20.72
N ASN A 66 10.96 -6.88 20.58
CA ASN A 66 10.43 -7.82 21.56
C ASN A 66 10.82 -9.28 21.27
N ASN A 67 11.80 -9.53 20.43
CA ASN A 67 12.30 -10.87 20.04
C ASN A 67 11.19 -11.81 19.55
N LYS A 68 10.15 -11.28 18.87
CA LYS A 68 9.09 -12.08 18.26
C LYS A 68 9.52 -12.56 16.87
N LYS A 69 9.12 -13.79 16.53
CA LYS A 69 9.36 -14.32 15.18
C LYS A 69 8.56 -13.53 14.17
N LEU A 70 9.26 -13.00 13.15
CA LEU A 70 8.64 -12.26 12.05
C LEU A 70 8.33 -13.21 10.90
N LYS A 71 7.20 -12.96 10.23
CA LYS A 71 6.80 -13.60 8.97
C LYS A 71 6.93 -12.62 7.81
N PRO A 72 6.99 -13.10 6.55
CA PRO A 72 7.12 -12.22 5.39
C PRO A 72 5.97 -11.22 5.27
N LEU A 73 6.33 -9.97 4.92
CA LEU A 73 5.42 -8.91 4.51
C LEU A 73 5.71 -8.56 3.05
N TYR A 74 4.79 -8.85 2.15
CA TYR A 74 4.89 -8.47 0.75
C TYR A 74 4.26 -7.10 0.52
N VAL A 75 5.01 -6.18 -0.07
CA VAL A 75 4.51 -4.87 -0.48
C VAL A 75 4.28 -4.91 -1.99
N ILE A 76 3.03 -4.83 -2.41
CA ILE A 76 2.66 -5.00 -3.81
C ILE A 76 2.27 -3.65 -4.41
N THR A 77 2.89 -3.32 -5.52
CA THR A 77 2.57 -2.17 -6.37
C THR A 77 2.27 -2.67 -7.76
N THR A 78 1.20 -2.16 -8.38
CA THR A 78 0.87 -2.47 -9.77
C THR A 78 1.22 -1.28 -10.66
N ASP A 79 2.10 -1.49 -11.64
CA ASP A 79 2.36 -0.53 -12.72
C ASP A 79 1.49 -0.91 -13.92
N THR A 80 0.48 -0.11 -14.19
CA THR A 80 -0.45 -0.35 -15.31
C THR A 80 0.14 -0.03 -16.69
N LEU A 81 1.38 0.47 -16.73
CA LEU A 81 2.11 0.90 -17.95
C LEU A 81 1.44 2.08 -18.68
N VAL A 82 0.52 2.78 -18.02
CA VAL A 82 -0.14 4.01 -18.53
C VAL A 82 -0.13 5.13 -17.49
N GLU A 83 0.58 4.94 -16.40
CA GLU A 83 0.78 5.97 -15.38
C GLU A 83 1.69 7.08 -15.92
N ASN A 84 1.57 8.26 -15.32
CA ASN A 84 2.49 9.36 -15.65
C ASN A 84 3.94 8.90 -15.37
N PRO A 85 4.88 9.08 -16.30
CA PRO A 85 6.28 8.63 -16.17
C PRO A 85 6.96 9.13 -14.87
N ILE A 86 6.64 10.35 -14.43
CA ILE A 86 7.16 10.92 -13.18
C ILE A 86 6.67 10.10 -11.97
N VAL A 87 5.38 9.77 -11.95
CA VAL A 87 4.78 8.97 -10.86
C VAL A 87 5.36 7.55 -10.86
N SER A 88 5.48 6.92 -12.05
CA SER A 88 6.07 5.59 -12.17
C SER A 88 7.52 5.56 -11.68
N SER A 89 8.33 6.55 -12.08
CA SER A 89 9.72 6.68 -11.63
C SER A 89 9.81 6.88 -10.10
N TRP A 90 8.95 7.73 -9.55
CA TRP A 90 8.91 7.98 -8.11
C TRP A 90 8.51 6.73 -7.31
N VAL A 91 7.52 5.98 -7.78
CA VAL A 91 7.11 4.72 -7.14
C VAL A 91 8.22 3.69 -7.19
N LYS A 92 8.91 3.52 -8.33
CA LYS A 92 10.06 2.62 -8.45
C LYS A 92 11.20 2.99 -7.50
N GLY A 93 11.53 4.28 -7.42
CA GLY A 93 12.50 4.80 -6.46
C GLY A 93 12.10 4.54 -5.00
N SER A 94 10.83 4.72 -4.67
CA SER A 94 10.28 4.45 -3.34
C SER A 94 10.39 2.97 -2.97
N LEU A 95 10.09 2.05 -3.90
CA LEU A 95 10.23 0.60 -3.67
C LEU A 95 11.68 0.20 -3.46
N HIS A 96 12.61 0.78 -4.22
CA HIS A 96 14.04 0.53 -4.04
C HIS A 96 14.54 1.00 -2.66
N SER A 97 14.16 2.21 -2.26
CA SER A 97 14.49 2.74 -0.93
C SER A 97 13.90 1.89 0.20
N LEU A 98 12.65 1.41 0.02
CA LEU A 98 11.99 0.51 0.94
C LEU A 98 12.77 -0.80 1.10
N GLU A 99 13.20 -1.40 -0.02
CA GLU A 99 13.97 -2.64 -0.02
C GLU A 99 15.31 -2.49 0.71
N THR A 100 16.03 -1.41 0.40
CA THR A 100 17.32 -1.10 1.03
C THR A 100 17.16 -0.93 2.55
N SER A 101 16.22 -0.08 2.97
CA SER A 101 15.98 0.16 4.40
C SER A 101 15.49 -1.10 5.14
N ALA A 102 14.69 -1.95 4.49
CA ALA A 102 14.24 -3.21 5.07
C ALA A 102 15.40 -4.18 5.31
N LYS A 103 16.33 -4.28 4.34
CA LYS A 103 17.55 -5.08 4.46
C LYS A 103 18.47 -4.57 5.58
N GLU A 104 18.71 -3.26 5.61
CA GLU A 104 19.54 -2.63 6.66
C GLU A 104 18.98 -2.88 8.06
N GLN A 105 17.67 -2.80 8.20
CA GLN A 105 16.99 -3.04 9.48
C GLN A 105 16.70 -4.51 9.73
N GLY A 106 17.02 -5.42 8.81
CA GLY A 106 16.76 -6.86 8.93
C GLY A 106 15.28 -7.16 9.16
N LEU A 107 14.38 -6.47 8.44
CA LEU A 107 12.94 -6.70 8.43
C LEU A 107 12.54 -7.55 7.22
N PRO A 108 11.67 -8.55 7.37
CA PRO A 108 11.25 -9.42 6.26
C PRO A 108 10.19 -8.73 5.38
N ILE A 109 10.55 -7.59 4.78
CA ILE A 109 9.70 -6.81 3.89
C ILE A 109 10.19 -6.98 2.46
N PHE A 110 9.30 -7.41 1.57
CA PHE A 110 9.60 -7.75 0.18
C PHE A 110 8.75 -6.90 -0.78
N PRO A 111 9.32 -5.81 -1.33
CA PRO A 111 8.65 -5.02 -2.34
C PRO A 111 8.55 -5.79 -3.66
N ASN A 112 7.37 -5.72 -4.29
CA ASN A 112 7.10 -6.35 -5.57
C ASN A 112 6.36 -5.39 -6.49
N LEU A 113 6.90 -5.17 -7.68
CA LEU A 113 6.26 -4.42 -8.74
C LEU A 113 5.61 -5.40 -9.71
N LEU A 114 4.29 -5.36 -9.79
CA LEU A 114 3.52 -6.18 -10.72
C LEU A 114 3.22 -5.37 -11.99
N THR A 115 3.39 -6.00 -13.13
CA THR A 115 3.00 -5.46 -14.44
C THR A 115 1.99 -6.38 -15.11
N PRO A 116 1.05 -5.86 -15.89
CA PRO A 116 0.10 -6.69 -16.61
C PRO A 116 0.81 -7.53 -17.68
N ASN A 117 0.24 -8.70 -17.99
CA ASN A 117 0.66 -9.47 -19.16
C ASN A 117 0.51 -8.60 -20.43
N ILE A 118 1.40 -8.77 -21.41
CA ILE A 118 1.39 -8.00 -22.66
C ILE A 118 0.00 -8.02 -23.33
N LYS A 119 -0.68 -9.17 -23.33
CA LYS A 119 -2.01 -9.33 -23.91
C LYS A 119 -3.15 -8.63 -23.13
N GLU A 120 -2.87 -8.21 -21.90
CA GLU A 120 -3.83 -7.57 -20.98
C GLU A 120 -3.43 -6.11 -20.65
N THR A 121 -2.48 -5.54 -21.38
CA THR A 121 -2.11 -4.14 -21.21
C THR A 121 -3.26 -3.23 -21.60
N PHE A 122 -3.24 -1.99 -21.09
CA PHE A 122 -4.25 -0.98 -21.38
C PHE A 122 -4.46 -0.77 -22.88
N TRP A 123 -3.37 -0.62 -23.63
CA TRP A 123 -3.42 -0.33 -25.07
C TRP A 123 -3.91 -1.52 -25.88
N VAL A 124 -3.55 -2.73 -25.51
CA VAL A 124 -4.08 -3.94 -26.15
C VAL A 124 -5.58 -4.09 -25.90
N ASN A 125 -6.04 -3.81 -24.69
CA ASN A 125 -7.49 -3.84 -24.41
C ASN A 125 -8.23 -2.73 -25.16
N LEU A 126 -7.71 -1.48 -25.17
CA LEU A 126 -8.37 -0.34 -25.78
C LEU A 126 -8.39 -0.46 -27.31
N ILE A 127 -7.25 -0.71 -27.95
CA ILE A 127 -7.10 -0.68 -29.40
C ILE A 127 -7.29 -2.07 -30.01
N GLY A 128 -6.66 -3.09 -29.42
CA GLY A 128 -6.66 -4.45 -29.97
C GLY A 128 -7.98 -5.19 -29.72
N LYS A 129 -8.59 -5.05 -28.56
CA LYS A 129 -9.84 -5.72 -28.17
C LYS A 129 -11.09 -4.83 -28.28
N GLY A 130 -10.93 -3.56 -28.67
CA GLY A 130 -12.05 -2.64 -28.88
C GLY A 130 -12.78 -2.21 -27.61
N TYR A 131 -12.14 -2.25 -26.44
CA TYR A 131 -12.75 -1.73 -25.22
C TYR A 131 -13.01 -0.22 -25.34
N PRO A 132 -14.15 0.29 -24.87
CA PRO A 132 -14.45 1.71 -24.93
C PRO A 132 -13.47 2.49 -24.04
N ALA A 133 -13.14 3.72 -24.43
CA ALA A 133 -12.27 4.58 -23.63
C ALA A 133 -12.82 4.72 -22.18
N PRO A 134 -11.97 4.63 -21.15
CA PRO A 134 -12.41 4.77 -19.77
C PRO A 134 -13.09 6.11 -19.52
N ARG A 135 -14.21 6.09 -18.81
CA ARG A 135 -14.97 7.29 -18.41
C ARG A 135 -15.13 7.31 -16.90
N ARG A 136 -15.52 8.46 -16.33
CA ARG A 136 -15.67 8.64 -14.89
C ARG A 136 -16.50 7.54 -14.19
N LYS A 137 -17.54 7.01 -14.87
CA LYS A 137 -18.41 5.92 -14.35
C LYS A 137 -18.08 4.54 -14.92
N PHE A 138 -17.11 4.43 -15.82
CA PHE A 138 -16.72 3.17 -16.46
C PHE A 138 -15.20 3.06 -16.49
N ARG A 139 -14.63 2.44 -15.47
CA ARG A 139 -13.18 2.36 -15.23
C ARG A 139 -12.68 0.92 -15.27
N TRP A 140 -12.94 0.22 -16.37
CA TRP A 140 -12.49 -1.15 -16.55
C TRP A 140 -10.97 -1.33 -16.33
N CYS A 141 -10.19 -0.32 -16.64
CA CYS A 141 -8.73 -0.33 -16.41
C CYS A 141 -8.38 -0.50 -14.93
N THR A 142 -9.14 0.10 -14.02
CA THR A 142 -8.92 -0.07 -12.58
C THR A 142 -9.31 -1.48 -12.13
N GLU A 143 -10.44 -1.99 -12.60
CA GLU A 143 -10.96 -3.29 -12.21
C GLU A 143 -10.10 -4.47 -12.73
N ARG A 144 -9.51 -4.31 -13.92
CA ARG A 144 -8.74 -5.40 -14.57
C ARG A 144 -7.24 -5.34 -14.33
N MET A 145 -6.70 -4.16 -14.00
CA MET A 145 -5.25 -3.95 -13.98
C MET A 145 -4.70 -3.62 -12.59
N LYS A 146 -5.56 -3.35 -11.62
CA LYS A 146 -5.14 -2.97 -10.25
C LYS A 146 -5.64 -3.93 -9.17
N ILE A 147 -6.26 -5.04 -9.56
CA ILE A 147 -6.76 -6.07 -8.63
C ILE A 147 -5.90 -7.33 -8.76
#